data_3bb65015ebb4c2e9bad3f22e02f09797
#
_entry.id   3bb65015ebb4c2e9bad3f22e02f09797
#
_cell.length_a   1.000
_cell.length_b   1.000
_cell.length_c   1.000
_cell.angle_alpha   90.00
_cell.angle_beta   90.00
_cell.angle_gamma   90.00
#
_symmetry.space_group_name_H-M   'P 1'
#
loop_
_entity.id
_entity.type
_entity.pdbx_description
1 polymer ?
#
loop_
_entity_poly.entity_id
_entity_poly.type
_entity_poly.pdbx_seq_one_letter_code
_entity_poly.pdbx_strand_id
1 'polypeptide(L)'
;IESNFVGARWSKLAINCAFSGLSAVTGMTFGQICDDRYARKVAQSILKESFDIAVACGIRPAKVQGHDVAKILGYKTAFKRLISYLLIPIAMKKHRALVSGMYYDLKAGKKCEIDLVCGVVSDYGARVCRPAILNGAVQKIAHEIEDGSRGISPDNLQVFKDYV
;
A
#
# COMPACT_ATOMS: atom_id res chain seq x y z
N ILE A 1 -5.91 8.12 25.19
CA ILE A 1 -6.97 8.00 24.18
C ILE A 1 -6.47 8.73 22.94
N GLU A 2 -6.45 8.06 21.78
CA GLU A 2 -6.03 8.66 20.50
C GLU A 2 -7.09 9.70 20.09
N SER A 3 -6.73 10.98 20.12
CA SER A 3 -7.62 12.08 19.77
C SER A 3 -7.88 12.18 18.25
N ASN A 4 -7.04 11.54 17.42
CA ASN A 4 -7.17 11.52 15.96
C ASN A 4 -7.38 10.08 15.45
N PHE A 5 -8.51 9.48 15.85
CA PHE A 5 -8.84 8.10 15.52
C PHE A 5 -8.90 7.82 14.00
N VAL A 6 -9.51 8.74 13.24
CA VAL A 6 -9.63 8.60 11.77
C VAL A 6 -8.24 8.62 11.13
N GLY A 7 -7.39 9.55 11.54
CA GLY A 7 -6.03 9.63 11.02
C GLY A 7 -5.18 8.40 11.38
N ALA A 8 -5.35 7.82 12.57
CA ALA A 8 -4.65 6.61 12.98
C ALA A 8 -5.09 5.40 12.12
N ARG A 9 -6.39 5.26 11.89
CA ARG A 9 -6.92 4.20 11.00
C ARG A 9 -6.42 4.37 9.58
N TRP A 10 -6.39 5.61 9.06
CA TRP A 10 -5.88 5.86 7.71
C TRP A 10 -4.38 5.55 7.57
N SER A 11 -3.58 5.91 8.56
CA SER A 11 -2.15 5.58 8.55
C SER A 11 -1.92 4.06 8.51
N LYS A 12 -2.72 3.30 9.26
CA LYS A 12 -2.68 1.83 9.21
C LYS A 12 -3.17 1.30 7.85
N LEU A 13 -4.24 1.87 7.31
CA LEU A 13 -4.77 1.51 5.99
C LEU A 13 -3.72 1.69 4.90
N ALA A 14 -3.03 2.83 4.85
CA ALA A 14 -1.99 3.10 3.86
C ALA A 14 -0.86 2.05 3.90
N ILE A 15 -0.43 1.65 5.11
CA ILE A 15 0.58 0.59 5.27
C ILE A 15 0.04 -0.75 4.74
N ASN A 16 -1.22 -1.08 5.04
CA ASN A 16 -1.84 -2.29 4.54
C ASN A 16 -1.99 -2.27 3.01
N CYS A 17 -2.37 -1.16 2.39
CA CYS A 17 -2.42 -1.03 0.93
C CYS A 17 -1.07 -1.38 0.30
N ALA A 18 0.01 -0.79 0.82
CA ALA A 18 1.34 -0.96 0.25
C ALA A 18 1.94 -2.35 0.50
N PHE A 19 1.83 -2.88 1.71
CA PHE A 19 2.49 -4.14 2.05
C PHE A 19 1.56 -5.33 1.96
N SER A 20 0.37 -5.26 2.57
CA SER A 20 -0.58 -6.38 2.52
C SER A 20 -1.17 -6.54 1.13
N GLY A 21 -1.49 -5.43 0.43
CA GLY A 21 -1.97 -5.47 -0.95
C GLY A 21 -0.94 -6.07 -1.91
N LEU A 22 0.30 -5.56 -1.91
CA LEU A 22 1.35 -6.13 -2.78
C LEU A 22 1.67 -7.58 -2.42
N SER A 23 1.77 -7.91 -1.12
CA SER A 23 2.01 -9.29 -0.68
C SER A 23 0.90 -10.23 -1.18
N ALA A 24 -0.36 -9.79 -1.16
CA ALA A 24 -1.48 -10.59 -1.62
C ALA A 24 -1.35 -10.97 -3.10
N VAL A 25 -1.02 -9.98 -3.95
CA VAL A 25 -1.00 -10.18 -5.40
C VAL A 25 0.32 -10.73 -5.93
N THR A 26 1.42 -10.59 -5.17
CA THR A 26 2.75 -11.06 -5.58
C THR A 26 3.20 -12.35 -4.90
N GLY A 27 2.63 -12.69 -3.75
CA GLY A 27 3.11 -13.76 -2.89
C GLY A 27 4.40 -13.42 -2.12
N MET A 28 4.93 -12.22 -2.27
CA MET A 28 6.15 -11.79 -1.59
C MET A 28 5.89 -11.54 -0.10
N THR A 29 6.87 -11.89 0.75
CA THR A 29 6.89 -11.42 2.14
C THR A 29 7.13 -9.92 2.19
N PHE A 30 6.79 -9.26 3.29
CA PHE A 30 7.09 -7.84 3.49
C PHE A 30 8.60 -7.56 3.43
N GLY A 31 9.42 -8.52 3.85
CA GLY A 31 10.87 -8.44 3.72
C GLY A 31 11.33 -8.45 2.27
N GLN A 32 10.79 -9.35 1.45
CA GLN A 32 11.10 -9.41 0.01
C GLN A 32 10.67 -8.14 -0.72
N ILE A 33 9.50 -7.56 -0.39
CA ILE A 33 9.06 -6.26 -0.91
C ILE A 33 10.07 -5.15 -0.53
N CYS A 34 10.60 -5.19 0.70
CA CYS A 34 11.61 -4.23 1.14
C CYS A 34 12.97 -4.41 0.46
N ASP A 35 13.38 -5.63 0.13
CA ASP A 35 14.70 -5.95 -0.43
C ASP A 35 14.74 -5.75 -1.94
N ASP A 36 13.66 -6.08 -2.63
CA ASP A 36 13.54 -5.83 -4.05
C ASP A 36 13.43 -4.32 -4.32
N ARG A 37 14.32 -3.80 -5.17
CA ARG A 37 14.40 -2.37 -5.45
C ARG A 37 13.15 -1.82 -6.10
N TYR A 38 12.53 -2.62 -6.97
CA TYR A 38 11.35 -2.18 -7.71
C TYR A 38 10.08 -2.32 -6.87
N ALA A 39 9.88 -3.47 -6.20
CA ALA A 39 8.76 -3.66 -5.29
C ALA A 39 8.71 -2.59 -4.20
N ARG A 40 9.88 -2.21 -3.63
CA ARG A 40 9.98 -1.13 -2.65
C ARG A 40 9.58 0.23 -3.21
N LYS A 41 9.93 0.53 -4.48
CA LYS A 41 9.47 1.76 -5.14
C LYS A 41 7.95 1.75 -5.31
N VAL A 42 7.38 0.62 -5.73
CA VAL A 42 5.93 0.47 -5.87
C VAL A 42 5.25 0.66 -4.51
N ALA A 43 5.73 -0.01 -3.46
CA ALA A 43 5.21 0.15 -2.10
C ALA A 43 5.28 1.61 -1.62
N GLN A 44 6.42 2.29 -1.85
CA GLN A 44 6.57 3.71 -1.53
C GLN A 44 5.55 4.58 -2.25
N SER A 45 5.29 4.30 -3.52
CA SER A 45 4.36 5.08 -4.34
C SER A 45 2.90 4.85 -3.94
N ILE A 46 2.52 3.61 -3.58
CA ILE A 46 1.20 3.29 -3.02
C ILE A 46 0.98 3.99 -1.68
N LEU A 47 1.97 3.96 -0.78
CA LEU A 47 1.93 4.71 0.49
C LEU A 47 1.69 6.19 0.24
N LYS A 48 2.47 6.78 -0.67
CA LYS A 48 2.33 8.21 -1.01
C LYS A 48 0.95 8.53 -1.56
N GLU A 49 0.45 7.76 -2.52
CA GLU A 49 -0.89 7.95 -3.09
C GLU A 49 -1.96 7.91 -1.99
N SER A 50 -1.90 6.92 -1.10
CA SER A 50 -2.85 6.78 0.01
C SER A 50 -2.81 7.98 0.96
N PHE A 51 -1.62 8.52 1.27
CA PHE A 51 -1.50 9.71 2.12
C PHE A 51 -1.93 10.99 1.40
N ASP A 52 -1.62 11.14 0.11
CA ASP A 52 -2.04 12.29 -0.68
C ASP A 52 -3.58 12.38 -0.78
N ILE A 53 -4.24 11.23 -0.94
CA ILE A 53 -5.72 11.15 -0.94
C ILE A 53 -6.28 11.49 0.44
N ALA A 54 -5.70 10.96 1.53
CA ALA A 54 -6.10 11.33 2.88
C ALA A 54 -6.10 12.85 3.07
N VAL A 55 -4.99 13.48 2.72
CA VAL A 55 -4.84 14.94 2.86
C VAL A 55 -5.86 15.70 1.99
N ALA A 56 -6.09 15.25 0.77
CA ALA A 56 -7.08 15.84 -0.12
C ALA A 56 -8.51 15.73 0.44
N CYS A 57 -8.80 14.65 1.20
CA CYS A 57 -10.07 14.46 1.91
C CYS A 57 -10.15 15.17 3.27
N GLY A 58 -9.16 16.00 3.63
CA GLY A 58 -9.11 16.69 4.91
C GLY A 58 -8.75 15.79 6.10
N ILE A 59 -8.36 14.53 5.85
CA ILE A 59 -7.91 13.60 6.89
C ILE A 59 -6.47 13.93 7.23
N ARG A 60 -6.18 14.10 8.52
CA ARG A 60 -4.82 14.30 9.03
C ARG A 60 -4.28 12.95 9.50
N PRO A 61 -3.36 12.29 8.74
CA PRO A 61 -2.81 11.01 9.18
C PRO A 61 -2.12 11.15 10.55
N ALA A 62 -2.31 10.17 11.41
CA ALA A 62 -1.68 10.16 12.73
C ALA A 62 -0.28 9.54 12.68
N LYS A 63 0.49 9.77 13.73
CA LYS A 63 1.79 9.12 13.90
C LYS A 63 1.60 7.61 14.06
N VAL A 64 2.49 6.84 13.44
CA VAL A 64 2.55 5.39 13.61
C VAL A 64 3.78 5.07 14.45
N GLN A 65 3.60 4.41 15.59
CA GLN A 65 4.69 4.07 16.54
C GLN A 65 5.56 5.29 16.90
N GLY A 66 4.94 6.44 17.10
CA GLY A 66 5.64 7.68 17.45
C GLY A 66 6.26 8.45 16.27
N HIS A 67 6.29 7.88 15.09
CA HIS A 67 6.85 8.50 13.88
C HIS A 67 5.76 9.13 13.02
N ASP A 68 5.99 10.35 12.54
CA ASP A 68 5.11 11.06 11.61
C ASP A 68 5.32 10.53 10.18
N VAL A 69 4.69 9.38 9.92
CA VAL A 69 4.83 8.66 8.65
C VAL A 69 4.34 9.51 7.48
N ALA A 70 3.31 10.33 7.70
CA ALA A 70 2.78 11.22 6.67
C ALA A 70 3.80 12.30 6.24
N LYS A 71 4.59 12.83 7.18
CA LYS A 71 5.68 13.78 6.84
C LYS A 71 6.81 13.12 6.07
N ILE A 72 7.13 11.87 6.40
CA ILE A 72 8.19 11.11 5.75
C ILE A 72 7.76 10.73 4.32
N LEU A 73 6.51 10.29 4.16
CA LEU A 73 5.98 9.78 2.89
C LEU A 73 5.27 10.85 2.04
N GLY A 74 4.87 11.97 2.64
CA GLY A 74 4.32 13.14 1.92
C GLY A 74 5.41 13.99 1.23
N TYR A 75 6.46 13.36 0.72
CA TYR A 75 7.57 14.04 0.09
C TYR A 75 7.15 14.82 -1.16
N LYS A 76 7.69 16.04 -1.27
CA LYS A 76 7.53 16.91 -2.45
C LYS A 76 8.85 17.12 -3.21
N THR A 77 9.96 16.60 -2.69
CA THR A 77 11.30 16.75 -3.28
C THR A 77 11.95 15.39 -3.47
N ALA A 78 12.84 15.27 -4.47
CA ALA A 78 13.60 14.07 -4.75
C ALA A 78 14.43 13.58 -3.54
N PHE A 79 15.00 14.53 -2.79
CA PHE A 79 15.78 14.21 -1.58
C PHE A 79 14.93 13.55 -0.49
N LYS A 80 13.73 14.09 -0.20
CA LYS A 80 12.80 13.49 0.76
C LYS A 80 12.27 12.13 0.27
N ARG A 81 12.06 11.98 -1.05
CA ARG A 81 11.72 10.70 -1.67
C ARG A 81 12.80 9.65 -1.38
N LEU A 82 14.07 10.01 -1.55
CA LEU A 82 15.18 9.11 -1.26
C LEU A 82 15.22 8.72 0.22
N ILE A 83 15.07 9.69 1.13
CA ILE A 83 15.03 9.42 2.57
C ILE A 83 13.88 8.45 2.90
N SER A 84 12.67 8.71 2.42
CA SER A 84 11.52 7.82 2.68
C SER A 84 11.76 6.41 2.15
N TYR A 85 12.37 6.27 0.97
CA TYR A 85 12.73 5.00 0.38
C TYR A 85 13.72 4.20 1.24
N LEU A 86 14.71 4.88 1.84
CA LEU A 86 15.70 4.24 2.71
C LEU A 86 15.14 3.89 4.09
N LEU A 87 14.12 4.61 4.57
CA LEU A 87 13.50 4.37 5.87
C LEU A 87 12.50 3.20 5.85
N ILE A 88 11.92 2.85 4.70
CA ILE A 88 10.95 1.76 4.58
C ILE A 88 11.47 0.42 5.15
N PRO A 89 12.66 -0.09 4.78
CA PRO A 89 13.14 -1.36 5.32
C PRO A 89 13.38 -1.32 6.84
N ILE A 90 13.75 -0.15 7.37
CA ILE A 90 13.98 0.06 8.81
C ILE A 90 12.64 0.00 9.56
N ALA A 91 11.64 0.70 9.06
CA ALA A 91 10.29 0.71 9.64
C ALA A 91 9.65 -0.69 9.63
N MET A 92 9.90 -1.46 8.56
CA MET A 92 9.34 -2.80 8.38
C MET A 92 10.18 -3.92 9.02
N LYS A 93 11.29 -3.60 9.72
CA LYS A 93 12.24 -4.59 10.26
C LYS A 93 11.58 -5.69 11.08
N LYS A 94 10.60 -5.36 11.92
CA LYS A 94 9.89 -6.31 12.79
C LYS A 94 8.86 -7.18 12.04
N HIS A 95 8.50 -6.81 10.82
CA HIS A 95 7.41 -7.42 10.05
C HIS A 95 7.91 -8.17 8.81
N ARG A 96 9.21 -8.33 8.64
CA ARG A 96 9.82 -8.87 7.41
C ARG A 96 9.35 -10.27 7.01
N ALA A 97 9.10 -11.13 8.00
CA ALA A 97 8.66 -12.51 7.77
C ALA A 97 7.16 -12.63 7.44
N LEU A 98 6.39 -11.53 7.59
CA LEU A 98 4.96 -11.57 7.38
C LEU A 98 4.61 -11.71 5.89
N VAL A 99 3.55 -12.46 5.65
CA VAL A 99 2.80 -12.53 4.39
C VAL A 99 1.38 -12.07 4.70
N SER A 100 0.74 -11.42 3.76
CA SER A 100 -0.65 -10.94 3.92
C SER A 100 -1.64 -12.08 4.15
N GLY A 101 -2.61 -11.87 5.05
CA GLY A 101 -3.77 -12.79 5.17
C GLY A 101 -4.50 -12.95 3.85
N MET A 102 -4.67 -11.85 3.08
CA MET A 102 -5.29 -11.86 1.76
C MET A 102 -4.58 -12.79 0.75
N TYR A 103 -3.26 -13.00 0.88
CA TYR A 103 -2.54 -13.99 0.06
C TYR A 103 -3.08 -15.40 0.26
N TYR A 104 -3.35 -15.79 1.50
CA TYR A 104 -3.86 -17.12 1.79
C TYR A 104 -5.29 -17.30 1.30
N ASP A 105 -6.12 -16.26 1.36
CA ASP A 105 -7.47 -16.29 0.81
C ASP A 105 -7.43 -16.46 -0.71
N LEU A 106 -6.66 -15.65 -1.41
CA LEU A 106 -6.48 -15.74 -2.86
C LEU A 106 -5.90 -17.09 -3.29
N LYS A 107 -4.90 -17.61 -2.56
CA LYS A 107 -4.31 -18.93 -2.81
C LYS A 107 -5.29 -20.06 -2.63
N ALA A 108 -6.27 -19.90 -1.74
CA ALA A 108 -7.34 -20.85 -1.52
C ALA A 108 -8.54 -20.68 -2.48
N GLY A 109 -8.44 -19.78 -3.48
CA GLY A 109 -9.51 -19.47 -4.42
C GLY A 109 -10.69 -18.73 -3.78
N LYS A 110 -10.46 -18.04 -2.67
CA LYS A 110 -11.49 -17.27 -1.96
C LYS A 110 -11.36 -15.79 -2.27
N LYS A 111 -12.47 -15.07 -2.17
CA LYS A 111 -12.47 -13.61 -2.17
C LYS A 111 -11.74 -13.09 -0.93
N CYS A 112 -10.95 -12.04 -1.13
CA CYS A 112 -10.21 -11.39 -0.06
C CYS A 112 -10.78 -10.00 0.26
N GLU A 113 -10.27 -9.36 1.30
CA GLU A 113 -10.74 -8.05 1.76
C GLU A 113 -10.13 -6.87 1.00
N ILE A 114 -9.67 -7.06 -0.25
CA ILE A 114 -8.97 -6.00 -1.01
C ILE A 114 -9.80 -4.73 -1.19
N ASP A 115 -11.12 -4.86 -1.31
CA ASP A 115 -12.05 -3.73 -1.44
C ASP A 115 -12.11 -2.90 -0.15
N LEU A 116 -11.93 -3.54 1.01
CA LEU A 116 -11.88 -2.85 2.30
C LEU A 116 -10.49 -2.27 2.61
N VAL A 117 -9.50 -2.54 1.75
CA VAL A 117 -8.12 -2.04 1.87
C VAL A 117 -7.85 -1.04 0.75
N CYS A 118 -7.45 -1.49 -0.43
CA CYS A 118 -7.15 -0.61 -1.57
C CYS A 118 -8.41 0.05 -2.15
N GLY A 119 -9.55 -0.65 -2.15
CA GLY A 119 -10.82 -0.13 -2.63
C GLY A 119 -11.28 1.11 -1.86
N VAL A 120 -11.10 1.13 -0.52
CA VAL A 120 -11.41 2.33 0.28
C VAL A 120 -10.62 3.55 -0.19
N VAL A 121 -9.32 3.39 -0.50
CA VAL A 121 -8.49 4.49 -1.01
C VAL A 121 -9.00 4.95 -2.38
N SER A 122 -9.38 4.01 -3.25
CA SER A 122 -9.98 4.30 -4.56
C SER A 122 -11.27 5.10 -4.45
N ASP A 123 -12.17 4.69 -3.54
CA ASP A 123 -13.45 5.37 -3.30
C ASP A 123 -13.26 6.79 -2.78
N TYR A 124 -12.36 6.99 -1.83
CA TYR A 124 -12.04 8.31 -1.30
C TYR A 124 -11.37 9.19 -2.36
N GLY A 125 -10.49 8.62 -3.17
CA GLY A 125 -9.88 9.32 -4.30
C GLY A 125 -10.91 9.82 -5.31
N ALA A 126 -11.90 9.00 -5.65
CA ALA A 126 -13.00 9.36 -6.54
C ALA A 126 -13.81 10.55 -6.00
N ARG A 127 -14.10 10.58 -4.69
CA ARG A 127 -14.87 11.68 -4.04
C ARG A 127 -14.18 13.04 -4.15
N VAL A 128 -12.86 13.07 -4.25
CA VAL A 128 -12.07 14.31 -4.35
C VAL A 128 -11.49 14.53 -5.74
N CYS A 129 -12.00 13.86 -6.75
CA CYS A 129 -11.53 13.90 -8.14
C CYS A 129 -10.02 13.64 -8.28
N ARG A 130 -9.48 12.74 -7.44
CA ARG A 130 -8.08 12.35 -7.41
C ARG A 130 -7.96 10.82 -7.51
N PRO A 131 -7.91 10.26 -8.72
CA PRO A 131 -7.94 8.81 -8.90
C PRO A 131 -6.76 8.13 -8.20
N ALA A 132 -7.05 7.05 -7.47
CA ALA A 132 -6.06 6.20 -6.81
C ALA A 132 -5.56 5.13 -7.80
N ILE A 133 -4.66 5.52 -8.70
CA ILE A 133 -4.23 4.68 -9.81
C ILE A 133 -3.52 3.42 -9.30
N LEU A 134 -2.61 3.57 -8.35
CA LEU A 134 -1.80 2.45 -7.84
C LEU A 134 -2.63 1.52 -6.94
N ASN A 135 -3.43 2.09 -6.04
CA ASN A 135 -4.34 1.29 -5.21
C ASN A 135 -5.39 0.58 -6.07
N GLY A 136 -5.95 1.26 -7.07
CA GLY A 136 -6.86 0.67 -8.02
C GLY A 136 -6.24 -0.46 -8.85
N ALA A 137 -4.96 -0.33 -9.21
CA ALA A 137 -4.22 -1.39 -9.90
C ALA A 137 -4.05 -2.63 -9.01
N VAL A 138 -3.68 -2.46 -7.72
CA VAL A 138 -3.61 -3.59 -6.77
C VAL A 138 -4.97 -4.26 -6.63
N GLN A 139 -6.04 -3.48 -6.45
CA GLN A 139 -7.42 -3.98 -6.35
C GLN A 139 -7.81 -4.79 -7.59
N LYS A 140 -7.55 -4.24 -8.79
CA LYS A 140 -7.83 -4.91 -10.06
C LYS A 140 -7.09 -6.24 -10.19
N ILE A 141 -5.78 -6.27 -9.87
CA ILE A 141 -5.00 -7.50 -9.90
C ILE A 141 -5.59 -8.55 -8.94
N ALA A 142 -5.99 -8.15 -7.72
CA ALA A 142 -6.61 -9.07 -6.77
C ALA A 142 -7.91 -9.66 -7.32
N HIS A 143 -8.78 -8.87 -7.95
CA HIS A 143 -9.99 -9.38 -8.58
C HIS A 143 -9.71 -10.30 -9.78
N GLU A 144 -8.69 -10.00 -10.58
CA GLU A 144 -8.24 -10.88 -11.66
C GLU A 144 -7.70 -12.22 -11.14
N ILE A 145 -7.14 -12.24 -9.92
CA ILE A 145 -6.72 -13.48 -9.26
C ILE A 145 -7.95 -14.23 -8.72
N GLU A 146 -8.91 -13.53 -8.13
CA GLU A 146 -10.17 -14.11 -7.62
C GLU A 146 -11.00 -14.79 -8.71
N ASP A 147 -11.03 -14.21 -9.91
CA ASP A 147 -11.78 -14.77 -11.05
C ASP A 147 -10.96 -15.80 -11.86
N GLY A 148 -9.69 -16.03 -11.49
CA GLY A 148 -8.80 -17.02 -12.12
C GLY A 148 -8.16 -16.55 -13.44
N SER A 149 -8.37 -15.30 -13.88
CA SER A 149 -7.76 -14.76 -15.10
C SER A 149 -6.28 -14.41 -14.92
N ARG A 150 -5.80 -14.36 -13.67
CA ARG A 150 -4.41 -14.07 -13.30
C ARG A 150 -3.93 -14.97 -12.17
N GLY A 151 -2.63 -15.27 -12.15
CA GLY A 151 -1.99 -15.97 -11.03
C GLY A 151 -1.32 -15.02 -10.03
N ILE A 152 -1.11 -15.49 -8.80
CA ILE A 152 -0.26 -14.80 -7.82
C ILE A 152 1.19 -14.95 -8.28
N SER A 153 1.87 -13.83 -8.58
CA SER A 153 3.25 -13.84 -9.05
C SER A 153 3.93 -12.49 -8.80
N PRO A 154 5.24 -12.47 -8.49
CA PRO A 154 6.03 -11.23 -8.51
C PRO A 154 5.94 -10.47 -9.83
N ASP A 155 5.65 -11.13 -10.95
CA ASP A 155 5.48 -10.50 -12.26
C ASP A 155 4.30 -9.52 -12.30
N ASN A 156 3.36 -9.61 -11.37
CA ASN A 156 2.29 -8.65 -11.21
C ASN A 156 2.79 -7.23 -10.93
N LEU A 157 4.03 -7.08 -10.45
CA LEU A 157 4.68 -5.78 -10.32
C LEU A 157 4.86 -5.04 -11.66
N GLN A 158 4.86 -5.76 -12.80
CA GLN A 158 5.03 -5.14 -14.12
C GLN A 158 3.89 -4.16 -14.46
N VAL A 159 2.70 -4.36 -13.88
CA VAL A 159 1.55 -3.45 -14.07
C VAL A 159 1.87 -2.01 -13.62
N PHE A 160 2.83 -1.83 -12.73
CA PHE A 160 3.19 -0.52 -12.18
C PHE A 160 4.28 0.22 -12.96
N LYS A 161 4.82 -0.35 -14.05
CA LYS A 161 5.99 0.22 -14.78
C LYS A 161 5.79 1.66 -15.23
N ASP A 162 4.61 1.97 -15.71
CA ASP A 162 4.32 3.29 -16.27
C ASP A 162 3.98 4.36 -15.20
N TYR A 163 3.94 3.96 -13.93
CA TYR A 163 3.49 4.81 -12.83
C TYR A 163 4.55 5.08 -11.75
N VAL A 164 5.72 4.39 -11.79
CA VAL A 164 6.69 4.40 -10.66
C VAL A 164 8.13 4.68 -11.09
#